data_c60029e82e1dc8836dbcd1de5428cce0
#
_entry.id   c60029e82e1dc8836dbcd1de5428cce0
#
_cell.length_a   1.000
_cell.length_b   1.000
_cell.length_c   1.000
_cell.angle_alpha   90.00
_cell.angle_beta   90.00
_cell.angle_gamma   90.00
#
_symmetry.space_group_name_H-M   'P 1'
#
loop_
_entity.id
_entity.type
_entity.pdbx_description
1 polymer ?
#
loop_
_entity_poly.entity_id
_entity_poly.type
_entity_poly.pdbx_seq_one_letter_code
_entity_poly.pdbx_strand_id
1 'polypeptide(L)'
;MNGEKLVDQTEVLPFFPFDRPDDGPPPEYEGFRKSGSLQKVRLPNGKTAWLATRYEDVRALLADNRFSSDARKDGYPQLSASRAVVANTSAVLPINYTDQPDHTRFRRALMKEFTLARVQQ
;
A
#
# COMPACT_ATOMS: atom_id res chain seq x y z
N MET A 1 -0.66 -31.70 32.14
CA MET A 1 -1.80 -30.77 32.10
C MET A 1 -1.28 -29.44 31.54
N ASN A 2 -1.37 -29.29 30.26
CA ASN A 2 -0.89 -28.07 29.59
C ASN A 2 -2.07 -27.11 29.51
N GLY A 3 -1.99 -26.06 30.30
CA GLY A 3 -2.91 -24.94 30.23
C GLY A 3 -2.63 -24.18 28.93
N GLU A 4 -3.42 -24.44 27.93
CA GLU A 4 -3.49 -23.64 26.72
C GLU A 4 -4.05 -22.28 27.15
N LYS A 5 -3.16 -21.29 27.23
CA LYS A 5 -3.51 -19.89 27.41
C LYS A 5 -4.25 -19.45 26.15
N LEU A 6 -5.56 -19.48 26.19
CA LEU A 6 -6.43 -18.75 25.28
C LEU A 6 -6.05 -17.26 25.38
N VAL A 7 -5.25 -16.80 24.45
CA VAL A 7 -5.00 -15.37 24.24
C VAL A 7 -6.21 -14.83 23.48
N ASP A 8 -7.29 -14.60 24.22
CA ASP A 8 -8.33 -13.67 23.78
C ASP A 8 -7.78 -12.25 23.97
N GLN A 9 -7.00 -11.82 22.98
CA GLN A 9 -6.70 -10.43 22.77
C GLN A 9 -7.45 -10.02 21.51
N THR A 10 -8.64 -9.50 21.71
CA THR A 10 -9.30 -8.62 20.72
C THR A 10 -8.44 -7.36 20.66
N GLU A 11 -7.25 -7.47 20.03
CA GLU A 11 -6.37 -6.33 19.79
C GLU A 11 -7.14 -5.36 18.93
N VAL A 12 -7.55 -4.24 19.50
CA VAL A 12 -8.27 -3.18 18.79
C VAL A 12 -7.28 -2.56 17.81
N LEU A 13 -7.32 -3.05 16.57
CA LEU A 13 -6.45 -2.54 15.52
C LEU A 13 -6.80 -1.09 15.20
N PRO A 14 -5.79 -0.21 15.06
CA PRO A 14 -6.01 1.16 14.66
C PRO A 14 -6.69 1.22 13.29
N PHE A 15 -7.61 2.15 13.15
CA PHE A 15 -8.36 2.36 11.90
C PHE A 15 -7.54 3.23 10.94
N PHE A 16 -7.38 2.77 9.71
CA PHE A 16 -6.67 3.49 8.66
C PHE A 16 -7.66 3.88 7.54
N PRO A 17 -7.60 5.06 6.92
CA PRO A 17 -6.55 6.10 7.06
C PRO A 17 -6.67 6.92 8.34
N PHE A 18 -5.55 7.45 8.82
CA PHE A 18 -5.48 8.35 9.96
C PHE A 18 -5.83 9.78 9.56
N ASP A 19 -6.38 10.53 10.52
CA ASP A 19 -6.66 11.95 10.32
C ASP A 19 -5.36 12.76 10.24
N ARG A 20 -5.41 13.82 9.45
CA ARG A 20 -4.32 14.79 9.32
C ARG A 20 -4.80 16.11 9.89
N PRO A 21 -4.42 16.45 11.13
CA PRO A 21 -4.89 17.67 11.79
C PRO A 21 -4.30 18.94 11.17
N ASP A 22 -3.21 18.80 10.42
CA ASP A 22 -2.50 19.87 9.71
C ASP A 22 -1.93 19.36 8.38
N ASP A 23 -1.02 20.11 7.77
CA ASP A 23 -0.34 19.74 6.52
C ASP A 23 0.75 18.67 6.72
N GLY A 24 1.05 18.30 7.95
CA GLY A 24 2.02 17.25 8.30
C GLY A 24 1.51 15.84 8.10
N PRO A 25 2.36 14.83 8.30
CA PRO A 25 1.94 13.45 8.34
C PRO A 25 1.11 13.16 9.60
N PRO A 26 0.20 12.17 9.56
CA PRO A 26 -0.52 11.72 10.75
C PRO A 26 0.43 11.44 11.93
N PRO A 27 0.11 11.93 13.14
CA PRO A 27 1.00 11.80 14.31
C PRO A 27 1.24 10.33 14.71
N GLU A 28 0.32 9.43 14.40
CA GLU A 28 0.43 7.99 14.68
C GLU A 28 1.65 7.37 14.00
N TYR A 29 2.08 7.90 12.84
CA TYR A 29 3.23 7.37 12.11
C TYR A 29 4.55 7.49 12.88
N GLU A 30 4.70 8.50 13.74
CA GLU A 30 5.88 8.62 14.58
C GLU A 30 5.97 7.47 15.58
N GLY A 31 4.86 7.13 16.24
CA GLY A 31 4.77 6.00 17.15
C GLY A 31 5.10 4.67 16.44
N PHE A 32 4.55 4.45 15.26
CA PHE A 32 4.80 3.24 14.47
C PHE A 32 6.25 3.11 14.01
N ARG A 33 6.89 4.20 13.62
CA ARG A 33 8.33 4.20 13.28
C ARG A 33 9.21 3.84 14.49
N LYS A 34 8.84 4.31 15.68
CA LYS A 34 9.55 4.00 16.94
C LYS A 34 9.35 2.56 17.37
N SER A 35 8.20 1.96 17.12
CA SER A 35 7.94 0.55 17.45
C SER A 35 8.76 -0.43 16.63
N GLY A 36 9.28 -0.01 15.48
CA GLY A 36 10.26 -0.73 14.69
C GLY A 36 9.73 -1.89 13.85
N SER A 37 8.41 -2.08 13.73
CA SER A 37 7.80 -3.16 12.97
C SER A 37 6.66 -2.67 12.08
N LEU A 38 6.24 -3.52 11.15
CA LEU A 38 5.01 -3.32 10.40
C LEU A 38 3.82 -3.32 11.37
N GLN A 39 2.89 -2.40 11.17
CA GLN A 39 1.69 -2.29 11.99
C GLN A 39 0.49 -2.88 11.26
N LYS A 40 -0.29 -3.69 11.97
CA LYS A 40 -1.55 -4.17 11.43
C LYS A 40 -2.62 -3.12 11.66
N VAL A 41 -3.37 -2.79 10.62
CA VAL A 41 -4.42 -1.76 10.67
C VAL A 41 -5.73 -2.31 10.12
N ARG A 42 -6.85 -1.73 10.54
CA ARG A 42 -8.19 -2.00 10.00
C ARG A 42 -8.51 -1.02 8.89
N LEU A 43 -9.01 -1.53 7.77
CA LEU A 43 -9.41 -0.74 6.61
C LEU A 43 -10.91 -0.40 6.64
N PRO A 44 -11.37 0.62 5.86
CA PRO A 44 -12.76 1.02 5.79
C PRO A 44 -13.74 -0.10 5.39
N ASN A 45 -13.26 -1.08 4.63
CA ASN A 45 -14.04 -2.25 4.22
C ASN A 45 -14.09 -3.38 5.27
N GLY A 46 -13.60 -3.14 6.49
CA GLY A 46 -13.53 -4.11 7.59
C GLY A 46 -12.38 -5.12 7.49
N LYS A 47 -11.65 -5.17 6.38
CA LYS A 47 -10.45 -6.01 6.24
C LYS A 47 -9.26 -5.40 6.97
N THR A 48 -8.19 -6.17 7.08
CA THR A 48 -6.93 -5.71 7.68
C THR A 48 -5.83 -5.60 6.64
N ALA A 49 -4.85 -4.74 6.91
CA ALA A 49 -3.64 -4.60 6.11
C ALA A 49 -2.42 -4.37 6.99
N TRP A 50 -1.23 -4.55 6.42
CA TRP A 50 0.02 -4.18 7.05
C TRP A 50 0.45 -2.79 6.58
N LEU A 51 0.74 -1.91 7.52
CA LEU A 51 1.22 -0.55 7.28
C LEU A 51 2.73 -0.49 7.54
N ALA A 52 3.48 -0.08 6.52
CA ALA A 52 4.91 0.21 6.62
C ALA A 52 5.11 1.71 6.74
N THR A 53 5.80 2.16 7.78
CA THR A 53 6.06 3.59 8.05
C THR A 53 7.55 3.94 8.07
N ARG A 54 8.44 2.95 8.16
CA ARG A 54 9.89 3.16 8.14
C ARG A 54 10.41 3.18 6.71
N TYR A 55 11.37 4.05 6.46
CA TYR A 55 11.96 4.22 5.13
C TYR A 55 12.51 2.91 4.55
N GLU A 56 13.25 2.14 5.37
CA GLU A 56 13.86 0.89 4.95
C GLU A 56 12.81 -0.15 4.55
N ASP A 57 11.73 -0.26 5.32
CA ASP A 57 10.65 -1.20 5.04
C ASP A 57 9.91 -0.82 3.77
N VAL A 58 9.56 0.46 3.60
CA VAL A 58 8.90 0.96 2.39
C VAL A 58 9.79 0.75 1.16
N ARG A 59 11.09 1.05 1.26
CA ARG A 59 12.04 0.85 0.17
C ARG A 59 12.15 -0.63 -0.21
N ALA A 60 12.24 -1.52 0.78
CA ALA A 60 12.31 -2.96 0.55
C ALA A 60 11.04 -3.49 -0.14
N LEU A 61 9.86 -3.09 0.34
CA LEU A 61 8.56 -3.48 -0.23
C LEU A 61 8.41 -3.01 -1.69
N LEU A 62 8.79 -1.76 -1.98
CA LEU A 62 8.69 -1.21 -3.34
C LEU A 62 9.68 -1.84 -4.33
N ALA A 63 10.79 -2.40 -3.85
CA ALA A 63 11.80 -3.08 -4.67
C ALA A 63 11.52 -4.57 -4.88
N ASP A 64 10.60 -5.16 -4.11
CA ASP A 64 10.34 -6.60 -4.11
C ASP A 64 9.20 -6.97 -5.07
N ASN A 65 9.54 -7.62 -6.17
CA ASN A 65 8.61 -8.05 -7.22
C ASN A 65 7.57 -9.10 -6.76
N ARG A 66 7.68 -9.63 -5.55
CA ARG A 66 6.66 -10.52 -4.96
C ARG A 66 5.41 -9.76 -4.52
N PHE A 67 5.53 -8.43 -4.29
CA PHE A 67 4.38 -7.57 -4.01
C PHE A 67 3.74 -7.12 -5.31
N SER A 68 2.42 -7.21 -5.35
CA SER A 68 1.62 -6.81 -6.49
C SER A 68 1.02 -5.42 -6.29
N SER A 69 1.01 -4.62 -7.34
CA SER A 69 0.28 -3.34 -7.39
C SER A 69 -1.12 -3.49 -8.01
N ASP A 70 -1.50 -4.68 -8.48
CA ASP A 70 -2.79 -4.90 -9.14
C ASP A 70 -3.94 -4.89 -8.13
N ALA A 71 -4.74 -3.83 -8.17
CA ALA A 71 -5.86 -3.60 -7.27
C ALA A 71 -7.02 -4.61 -7.44
N ARG A 72 -6.98 -5.45 -8.47
CA ARG A 72 -7.99 -6.51 -8.72
C ARG A 72 -7.70 -7.80 -7.96
N LYS A 73 -6.45 -7.95 -7.46
CA LYS A 73 -6.05 -9.17 -6.76
C LYS A 73 -6.71 -9.26 -5.39
N ASP A 74 -7.03 -10.48 -5.00
CA ASP A 74 -7.49 -10.76 -3.65
C ASP A 74 -6.45 -10.34 -2.61
N GLY A 75 -6.93 -9.73 -1.52
CA GLY A 75 -6.05 -9.22 -0.47
C GLY A 75 -5.48 -7.84 -0.74
N TYR A 76 -5.71 -7.24 -1.91
CA TYR A 76 -5.30 -5.85 -2.14
C TYR A 76 -5.99 -4.90 -1.14
N PRO A 77 -5.26 -4.00 -0.46
CA PRO A 77 -5.80 -3.10 0.55
C PRO A 77 -6.65 -2.00 -0.08
N GLN A 78 -7.95 -2.20 -0.16
CA GLN A 78 -8.89 -1.21 -0.71
C GLN A 78 -9.13 -0.09 0.30
N LEU A 79 -8.65 1.10 -0.01
CA LEU A 79 -8.74 2.29 0.84
C LEU A 79 -10.02 3.11 0.61
N SER A 80 -10.69 2.89 -0.52
CA SER A 80 -11.96 3.55 -0.84
C SER A 80 -12.81 2.71 -1.80
N ALA A 81 -14.13 2.85 -1.70
CA ALA A 81 -15.07 2.17 -2.60
C ALA A 81 -14.90 2.61 -4.05
N SER A 82 -14.61 3.89 -4.30
CA SER A 82 -14.41 4.43 -5.67
C SER A 82 -13.20 3.79 -6.36
N ARG A 83 -12.09 3.57 -5.65
CA ARG A 83 -10.92 2.88 -6.22
C ARG A 83 -11.22 1.42 -6.54
N ALA A 84 -11.98 0.75 -5.69
CA ALA A 84 -12.42 -0.62 -5.94
C ALA A 84 -13.26 -0.72 -7.22
N VAL A 85 -14.18 0.21 -7.44
CA VAL A 85 -15.01 0.27 -8.65
C VAL A 85 -14.12 0.46 -9.88
N VAL A 86 -13.22 1.44 -9.89
CA VAL A 86 -12.30 1.69 -11.02
C VAL A 86 -11.46 0.46 -11.34
N ALA A 87 -10.90 -0.19 -10.33
CA ALA A 87 -10.08 -1.38 -10.53
C ALA A 87 -10.87 -2.54 -11.18
N ASN A 88 -12.13 -2.71 -10.81
CA ASN A 88 -12.97 -3.81 -11.29
C ASN A 88 -13.69 -3.52 -12.63
N THR A 89 -13.84 -2.26 -13.01
CA THR A 89 -14.55 -1.87 -14.25
C THR A 89 -13.64 -1.47 -15.38
N SER A 90 -12.38 -1.13 -15.13
CA SER A 90 -11.43 -0.71 -16.15
C SER A 90 -10.89 -1.91 -16.92
N ALA A 91 -11.05 -1.90 -18.24
CA ALA A 91 -10.47 -2.90 -19.13
C ALA A 91 -8.93 -2.85 -19.16
N VAL A 92 -8.36 -1.66 -18.91
CA VAL A 92 -6.91 -1.44 -18.83
C VAL A 92 -6.59 -0.74 -17.51
N LEU A 93 -5.69 -1.31 -16.75
CA LEU A 93 -5.20 -0.69 -15.52
C LEU A 93 -4.21 0.45 -15.82
N PRO A 94 -4.25 1.55 -15.06
CA PRO A 94 -3.18 2.52 -15.04
C PRO A 94 -1.82 1.86 -14.70
N ILE A 95 -0.73 2.43 -15.24
CA ILE A 95 0.61 1.84 -15.10
C ILE A 95 1.02 1.56 -13.64
N ASN A 96 0.61 2.40 -12.72
CA ASN A 96 0.88 2.25 -11.27
C ASN A 96 0.08 1.14 -10.59
N TYR A 97 -0.88 0.54 -11.28
CA TYR A 97 -1.63 -0.64 -10.84
C TYR A 97 -1.33 -1.88 -11.67
N THR A 98 -0.22 -1.86 -12.40
CA THR A 98 0.17 -2.94 -13.31
C THR A 98 1.43 -3.63 -12.80
N ASP A 99 1.41 -4.95 -12.76
CA ASP A 99 2.56 -5.78 -12.37
C ASP A 99 3.47 -6.08 -13.57
N GLN A 100 4.62 -6.68 -13.27
CA GLN A 100 5.52 -7.24 -14.28
C GLN A 100 4.84 -8.41 -15.03
N PRO A 101 5.05 -8.59 -16.32
CA PRO A 101 5.98 -7.85 -17.22
C PRO A 101 5.38 -6.58 -17.84
N ASP A 102 4.06 -6.37 -17.75
CA ASP A 102 3.36 -5.28 -18.42
C ASP A 102 3.80 -3.90 -17.89
N HIS A 103 4.03 -3.76 -16.58
CA HIS A 103 4.58 -2.53 -16.00
C HIS A 103 5.89 -2.12 -16.70
N THR A 104 6.83 -3.05 -16.88
CA THR A 104 8.10 -2.73 -17.54
C THR A 104 7.90 -2.32 -18.99
N ARG A 105 6.97 -2.97 -19.71
CA ARG A 105 6.65 -2.65 -21.10
C ARG A 105 6.11 -1.23 -21.23
N PHE A 106 5.13 -0.87 -20.42
CA PHE A 106 4.53 0.47 -20.40
C PHE A 106 5.54 1.53 -19.96
N ARG A 107 6.28 1.28 -18.89
CA ARG A 107 7.29 2.21 -18.40
C ARG A 107 8.35 2.49 -19.46
N ARG A 108 8.83 1.47 -20.16
CA ARG A 108 9.84 1.64 -21.22
C ARG A 108 9.32 2.48 -22.39
N ALA A 109 8.05 2.34 -22.75
CA ALA A 109 7.43 3.16 -23.78
C ALA A 109 7.33 4.64 -23.33
N LEU A 110 6.87 4.89 -22.11
CA LEU A 110 6.70 6.24 -21.57
C LEU A 110 8.05 6.95 -21.35
N MET A 111 9.07 6.26 -20.85
CA MET A 111 10.38 6.87 -20.53
C MET A 111 11.07 7.49 -21.74
N LYS A 112 10.72 7.08 -22.97
CA LYS A 112 11.24 7.70 -24.19
C LYS A 112 10.79 9.15 -24.35
N GLU A 113 9.61 9.48 -23.83
CA GLU A 113 9.02 10.83 -23.91
C GLU A 113 9.46 11.72 -22.71
N PHE A 114 9.89 11.13 -21.62
CA PHE A 114 10.32 11.84 -20.40
C PHE A 114 11.84 11.88 -20.24
N THR A 115 12.57 11.91 -21.34
CA THR A 115 14.04 12.11 -21.28
C THR A 115 14.35 13.57 -20.99
N LEU A 116 15.49 13.84 -20.33
CA LEU A 116 15.91 15.19 -19.99
C LEU A 116 15.98 16.10 -21.24
N ALA A 117 16.42 15.55 -22.36
CA ALA A 117 16.51 16.28 -23.64
C ALA A 117 15.13 16.70 -24.20
N ARG A 118 14.06 15.95 -23.92
CA ARG A 118 12.71 16.31 -24.35
C ARG A 118 12.00 17.25 -23.39
N VAL A 119 12.30 17.18 -22.11
CA VAL A 119 11.69 18.04 -21.09
C VAL A 119 12.26 19.47 -21.14
N GLN A 120 13.47 19.66 -21.72
CA GLN A 120 14.14 20.97 -21.85
C GLN A 120 13.85 21.65 -23.20
N GLN A 121 13.04 21.07 -24.08
CA GLN A 121 12.54 21.70 -25.32
C GLN A 121 11.24 22.45 -25.08
#